data_db7b70bbee17cb5e9195292f179289f0
#
_entry.id   db7b70bbee17cb5e9195292f179289f0
#
_cell.length_a   1.000
_cell.length_b   1.000
_cell.length_c   1.000
_cell.angle_alpha   90.00
_cell.angle_beta   90.00
_cell.angle_gamma   90.00
#
_symmetry.space_group_name_H-M   'P 1'
#
loop_
_entity.id
_entity.type
_entity.pdbx_description
1 polymer ?
#
loop_
_entity_poly.entity_id
_entity_poly.type
_entity_poly.pdbx_seq_one_letter_code
_entity_poly.pdbx_strand_id
1 'polypeptide(L)'
;MLNKIKSELLNIGLKCISVDEKIVRIFLETSPSNVNEIVILPAIKIVMKKILQKLQNKQNYGRVYNGEINNIRVSVIRSLVGAPNCAVAIECLRRCKAKIIIRLDTCGGIESADMNVDIGKILIPNLAYCDDGTSPQYIRENPSLSNNLEAITNPFSKFQNLQTGNQTIFISRPNSNLKEILVNSSRKLMPNKLLLGDLWTTDALFCESLDFIRALQSINIQGIDMESSILFLLGKLYNLKTASILSVTDLPGNLKYDLLHSKEIHPDMENGIDRAIKVLINSLPEIKKLI
;
A
#
# COMPACT_ATOMS: atom_id res chain seq x y z
N MET A 1 -28.15 28.51 -17.34
CA MET A 1 -29.33 28.03 -16.58
C MET A 1 -29.21 26.56 -16.20
N LEU A 2 -28.97 25.64 -17.13
CA LEU A 2 -28.86 24.19 -16.88
C LEU A 2 -27.77 23.80 -15.83
N ASN A 3 -26.59 24.44 -15.88
CA ASN A 3 -25.49 24.19 -14.95
C ASN A 3 -25.80 24.68 -13.53
N LYS A 4 -26.58 25.75 -13.40
CA LYS A 4 -27.03 26.27 -12.09
C LYS A 4 -28.05 25.34 -11.45
N ILE A 5 -29.00 24.82 -12.25
CA ILE A 5 -30.00 23.83 -11.78
C ILE A 5 -29.33 22.51 -11.37
N LYS A 6 -28.35 22.03 -12.16
CA LYS A 6 -27.55 20.84 -11.79
C LYS A 6 -26.77 21.05 -10.47
N SER A 7 -26.17 22.21 -10.30
CA SER A 7 -25.44 22.56 -9.06
C SER A 7 -26.37 22.64 -7.85
N GLU A 8 -27.59 23.22 -8.01
CA GLU A 8 -28.58 23.31 -6.93
C GLU A 8 -29.15 21.93 -6.57
N LEU A 9 -29.45 21.08 -7.55
CA LEU A 9 -29.89 19.70 -7.32
C LEU A 9 -28.80 18.85 -6.66
N LEU A 10 -27.55 19.02 -7.05
CA LEU A 10 -26.41 18.36 -6.41
C LEU A 10 -26.26 18.81 -4.94
N ASN A 11 -26.39 20.11 -4.68
CA ASN A 11 -26.33 20.68 -3.34
C ASN A 11 -27.48 20.20 -2.45
N ILE A 12 -28.69 20.08 -2.98
CA ILE A 12 -29.84 19.54 -2.24
C ILE A 12 -29.60 18.05 -1.94
N GLY A 13 -29.16 17.27 -2.92
CA GLY A 13 -28.84 15.85 -2.71
C GLY A 13 -27.75 15.63 -1.67
N LEU A 14 -26.71 16.48 -1.66
CA LEU A 14 -25.61 16.41 -0.67
C LEU A 14 -26.04 16.82 0.75
N LYS A 15 -27.08 17.64 0.91
CA LYS A 15 -27.64 18.00 2.23
C LYS A 15 -28.45 16.88 2.87
N CYS A 16 -28.93 15.92 2.07
CA CYS A 16 -29.75 14.79 2.55
C CYS A 16 -28.95 13.58 3.01
N ILE A 17 -27.61 13.59 2.86
CA ILE A 17 -26.73 12.48 3.23
C ILE A 17 -25.79 12.90 4.37
N SER A 18 -25.28 11.93 5.12
CA SER A 18 -24.29 12.18 6.17
C SER A 18 -22.99 12.74 5.60
N VAL A 19 -22.20 13.42 6.45
CA VAL A 19 -20.85 13.89 6.05
C VAL A 19 -19.97 12.73 5.60
N ASP A 20 -20.04 11.60 6.28
CA ASP A 20 -19.27 10.41 5.93
C ASP A 20 -19.65 9.85 4.55
N GLU A 21 -20.94 9.76 4.28
CA GLU A 21 -21.43 9.33 2.96
C GLU A 21 -21.01 10.32 1.86
N LYS A 22 -21.09 11.62 2.14
CA LYS A 22 -20.65 12.67 1.22
C LYS A 22 -19.17 12.51 0.84
N ILE A 23 -18.29 12.28 1.84
CA ILE A 23 -16.85 12.06 1.62
C ILE A 23 -16.62 10.85 0.71
N VAL A 24 -17.27 9.71 1.00
CA VAL A 24 -17.14 8.49 0.18
C VAL A 24 -17.62 8.74 -1.25
N ARG A 25 -18.75 9.43 -1.43
CA ARG A 25 -19.28 9.74 -2.78
C ARG A 25 -18.36 10.67 -3.57
N ILE A 26 -17.72 11.64 -2.92
CA ILE A 26 -16.78 12.56 -3.58
C ILE A 26 -15.53 11.82 -4.08
N PHE A 27 -14.92 10.98 -3.22
CA PHE A 27 -13.62 10.39 -3.53
C PHE A 27 -13.70 8.99 -4.17
N LEU A 28 -14.71 8.18 -3.85
CA LEU A 28 -14.90 6.85 -4.44
C LEU A 28 -16.02 6.78 -5.48
N GLU A 29 -16.75 7.88 -5.68
CA GLU A 29 -17.85 7.99 -6.67
C GLU A 29 -18.94 6.92 -6.46
N THR A 30 -19.16 6.51 -5.22
CA THR A 30 -20.11 5.45 -4.86
C THR A 30 -20.67 5.63 -3.44
N SER A 31 -21.70 4.84 -3.10
CA SER A 31 -22.20 4.75 -1.73
C SER A 31 -21.31 3.88 -0.84
N PRO A 32 -21.19 4.18 0.46
CA PRO A 32 -20.47 3.34 1.43
C PRO A 32 -20.92 1.87 1.43
N SER A 33 -22.20 1.61 1.14
CA SER A 33 -22.77 0.26 1.10
C SER A 33 -22.21 -0.62 -0.02
N ASN A 34 -21.61 -0.02 -1.05
CA ASN A 34 -21.03 -0.71 -2.20
C ASN A 34 -19.59 -1.19 -1.97
N VAL A 35 -19.02 -1.00 -0.77
CA VAL A 35 -17.68 -1.49 -0.44
C VAL A 35 -17.81 -2.76 0.40
N ASN A 36 -17.13 -3.84 -0.01
CA ASN A 36 -17.07 -5.09 0.73
C ASN A 36 -16.11 -5.01 1.93
N GLU A 37 -16.19 -6.00 2.83
CA GLU A 37 -15.37 -6.07 4.05
C GLU A 37 -13.88 -6.32 3.76
N ILE A 38 -13.55 -7.00 2.66
CA ILE A 38 -12.18 -7.24 2.19
C ILE A 38 -11.92 -6.33 0.99
N VAL A 39 -10.92 -5.48 1.12
CA VAL A 39 -10.52 -4.53 0.07
C VAL A 39 -9.09 -4.85 -0.39
N ILE A 40 -8.90 -4.95 -1.69
CA ILE A 40 -7.59 -5.01 -2.34
C ILE A 40 -7.30 -3.62 -2.89
N LEU A 41 -6.17 -3.05 -2.48
CA LEU A 41 -5.83 -1.64 -2.69
C LEU A 41 -4.53 -1.48 -3.49
N PRO A 42 -4.51 -1.69 -4.81
CA PRO A 42 -3.37 -1.35 -5.65
C PRO A 42 -3.26 0.15 -5.90
N ALA A 43 -2.05 0.69 -6.06
CA ALA A 43 -1.79 2.05 -6.54
C ALA A 43 -1.60 2.06 -8.06
N ILE A 44 -0.95 1.03 -8.62
CA ILE A 44 -0.53 0.99 -10.01
C ILE A 44 -1.60 0.34 -10.90
N LYS A 45 -1.84 0.96 -12.07
CA LYS A 45 -2.91 0.54 -13.00
C LYS A 45 -2.73 -0.88 -13.55
N ILE A 46 -1.50 -1.30 -13.83
CA ILE A 46 -1.22 -2.64 -14.36
C ILE A 46 -1.56 -3.72 -13.33
N VAL A 47 -1.19 -3.50 -12.07
CA VAL A 47 -1.51 -4.39 -10.95
C VAL A 47 -3.02 -4.51 -10.81
N MET A 48 -3.73 -3.37 -10.75
CA MET A 48 -5.19 -3.36 -10.71
C MET A 48 -5.82 -4.16 -11.85
N LYS A 49 -5.37 -3.96 -13.08
CA LYS A 49 -5.89 -4.70 -14.26
C LYS A 49 -5.73 -6.21 -14.10
N LYS A 50 -4.57 -6.67 -13.64
CA LYS A 50 -4.30 -8.09 -13.41
C LYS A 50 -5.20 -8.68 -12.30
N ILE A 51 -5.44 -7.94 -11.22
CA ILE A 51 -6.37 -8.35 -10.16
C ILE A 51 -7.80 -8.43 -10.70
N LEU A 52 -8.25 -7.43 -11.46
CA LEU A 52 -9.60 -7.41 -12.04
C LEU A 52 -9.88 -8.57 -13.00
N GLN A 53 -8.86 -9.15 -13.63
CA GLN A 53 -9.01 -10.35 -14.47
C GLN A 53 -9.32 -11.62 -13.64
N LYS A 54 -9.06 -11.60 -12.33
CA LYS A 54 -9.34 -12.72 -11.43
C LYS A 54 -10.70 -12.65 -10.76
N LEU A 55 -11.42 -11.50 -10.91
CA LEU A 55 -12.75 -11.33 -10.35
C LEU A 55 -13.79 -12.06 -11.20
N GLN A 56 -14.61 -12.87 -10.54
CA GLN A 56 -15.87 -13.40 -11.05
C GLN A 56 -17.03 -12.45 -10.66
N ASN A 57 -18.13 -12.47 -11.40
CA ASN A 57 -19.33 -11.66 -11.13
C ASN A 57 -19.03 -10.16 -10.93
N LYS A 58 -18.11 -9.64 -11.74
CA LYS A 58 -17.59 -8.29 -11.60
C LYS A 58 -18.66 -7.22 -11.82
N GLN A 59 -18.76 -6.29 -10.87
CA GLN A 59 -19.61 -5.10 -10.91
C GLN A 59 -18.79 -3.86 -10.64
N ASN A 60 -19.12 -2.74 -11.28
CA ASN A 60 -18.41 -1.46 -11.08
C ASN A 60 -19.36 -0.42 -10.48
N TYR A 61 -18.92 0.24 -9.42
CA TYR A 61 -19.61 1.31 -8.73
C TYR A 61 -18.64 2.49 -8.54
N GLY A 62 -18.58 3.39 -9.51
CA GLY A 62 -17.63 4.49 -9.52
C GLY A 62 -16.19 3.97 -9.57
N ARG A 63 -15.40 4.24 -8.53
CA ARG A 63 -14.01 3.77 -8.41
C ARG A 63 -13.87 2.40 -7.74
N VAL A 64 -14.98 1.77 -7.35
CA VAL A 64 -15.02 0.48 -6.66
C VAL A 64 -15.40 -0.63 -7.62
N TYR A 65 -14.57 -1.63 -7.77
CA TYR A 65 -14.84 -2.85 -8.52
C TYR A 65 -15.10 -3.99 -7.55
N ASN A 66 -16.33 -4.46 -7.51
CA ASN A 66 -16.73 -5.60 -6.72
C ASN A 66 -16.68 -6.88 -7.53
N GLY A 67 -16.46 -7.99 -6.86
CA GLY A 67 -16.53 -9.32 -7.45
C GLY A 67 -16.21 -10.40 -6.43
N GLU A 68 -16.01 -11.60 -6.92
CA GLU A 68 -15.68 -12.76 -6.11
C GLU A 68 -14.39 -13.40 -6.58
N ILE A 69 -13.57 -13.82 -5.63
CA ILE A 69 -12.41 -14.68 -5.85
C ILE A 69 -12.59 -15.90 -4.93
N ASN A 70 -12.64 -17.10 -5.47
CA ASN A 70 -12.92 -18.32 -4.72
C ASN A 70 -14.19 -18.21 -3.85
N ASN A 71 -15.27 -17.66 -4.41
CA ASN A 71 -16.55 -17.38 -3.74
C ASN A 71 -16.46 -16.40 -2.54
N ILE A 72 -15.37 -15.66 -2.42
CA ILE A 72 -15.18 -14.64 -1.40
C ILE A 72 -15.36 -13.27 -2.04
N ARG A 73 -16.30 -12.48 -1.49
CA ARG A 73 -16.58 -11.12 -1.96
C ARG A 73 -15.42 -10.20 -1.60
N VAL A 74 -14.92 -9.50 -2.60
CA VAL A 74 -13.86 -8.50 -2.45
C VAL A 74 -14.22 -7.23 -3.20
N SER A 75 -13.69 -6.10 -2.74
CA SER A 75 -13.65 -4.85 -3.50
C SER A 75 -12.22 -4.58 -3.94
N VAL A 76 -12.04 -4.15 -5.18
CA VAL A 76 -10.75 -3.68 -5.70
C VAL A 76 -10.87 -2.18 -5.95
N ILE A 77 -10.00 -1.40 -5.34
CA ILE A 77 -10.02 0.06 -5.41
C ILE A 77 -8.60 0.53 -5.67
N ARG A 78 -8.41 1.39 -6.66
CA ARG A 78 -7.11 1.97 -6.92
C ARG A 78 -6.88 3.18 -5.99
N SER A 79 -5.88 3.11 -5.09
CA SER A 79 -5.51 4.24 -4.24
C SER A 79 -4.95 5.42 -5.03
N LEU A 80 -4.30 5.17 -6.16
CA LEU A 80 -3.31 6.02 -6.81
C LEU A 80 -1.99 6.03 -6.02
N VAL A 81 -0.93 6.54 -6.65
CA VAL A 81 0.44 6.54 -6.08
C VAL A 81 0.58 7.62 -5.01
N GLY A 82 1.30 7.28 -3.95
CA GLY A 82 1.73 8.19 -2.89
C GLY A 82 0.88 8.13 -1.62
N ALA A 83 1.52 8.41 -0.51
CA ALA A 83 0.94 8.38 0.83
C ALA A 83 -0.33 9.24 0.99
N PRO A 84 -0.43 10.46 0.42
CA PRO A 84 -1.65 11.27 0.49
C PRO A 84 -2.86 10.58 -0.17
N ASN A 85 -2.65 9.96 -1.33
CA ASN A 85 -3.71 9.27 -2.06
C ASN A 85 -4.17 8.00 -1.30
N CYS A 86 -3.22 7.26 -0.75
CA CYS A 86 -3.51 6.09 0.08
C CYS A 86 -4.30 6.50 1.34
N ALA A 87 -3.91 7.59 2.00
CA ALA A 87 -4.63 8.12 3.15
C ALA A 87 -6.08 8.48 2.83
N VAL A 88 -6.32 9.19 1.72
CA VAL A 88 -7.69 9.52 1.26
C VAL A 88 -8.52 8.27 1.02
N ALA A 89 -7.93 7.24 0.38
CA ALA A 89 -8.62 5.97 0.17
C ALA A 89 -8.99 5.31 1.50
N ILE A 90 -8.07 5.21 2.46
CA ILE A 90 -8.32 4.59 3.77
C ILE A 90 -9.37 5.39 4.56
N GLU A 91 -9.32 6.73 4.51
CA GLU A 91 -10.32 7.60 5.12
C GLU A 91 -11.74 7.35 4.59
N CYS A 92 -11.86 7.06 3.31
CA CYS A 92 -13.14 6.64 2.73
C CYS A 92 -13.51 5.23 3.20
N LEU A 93 -12.57 4.29 3.19
CA LEU A 93 -12.82 2.88 3.51
C LEU A 93 -13.22 2.67 4.97
N ARG A 94 -12.67 3.43 5.93
CA ARG A 94 -13.10 3.37 7.33
C ARG A 94 -14.55 3.82 7.55
N ARG A 95 -15.09 4.60 6.61
CA ARG A 95 -16.50 5.05 6.59
C ARG A 95 -17.42 4.06 5.86
N CYS A 96 -16.86 2.98 5.33
CA CYS A 96 -17.56 1.91 4.65
C CYS A 96 -17.61 0.63 5.52
N LYS A 97 -17.92 -0.51 4.90
CA LYS A 97 -17.92 -1.82 5.58
C LYS A 97 -16.53 -2.47 5.63
N ALA A 98 -15.48 -1.81 5.13
CA ALA A 98 -14.14 -2.37 5.09
C ALA A 98 -13.64 -2.72 6.50
N LYS A 99 -13.10 -3.92 6.64
CA LYS A 99 -12.46 -4.44 7.86
C LYS A 99 -11.01 -4.84 7.62
N ILE A 100 -10.75 -5.29 6.38
CA ILE A 100 -9.44 -5.77 5.95
C ILE A 100 -9.06 -5.03 4.68
N ILE A 101 -7.87 -4.43 4.67
CA ILE A 101 -7.32 -3.75 3.48
C ILE A 101 -5.95 -4.36 3.18
N ILE A 102 -5.80 -4.92 2.00
CA ILE A 102 -4.56 -5.55 1.54
C ILE A 102 -4.03 -4.74 0.36
N ARG A 103 -2.87 -4.11 0.56
CA ARG A 103 -2.16 -3.48 -0.54
C ARG A 103 -1.42 -4.56 -1.32
N LEU A 104 -1.85 -4.81 -2.56
CA LEU A 104 -1.14 -5.65 -3.50
C LEU A 104 -0.59 -4.75 -4.59
N ASP A 105 0.74 -4.58 -4.61
CA ASP A 105 1.40 -3.64 -5.52
C ASP A 105 2.85 -4.01 -5.80
N THR A 106 3.65 -3.02 -6.16
CA THR A 106 5.08 -3.12 -6.46
C THR A 106 5.92 -2.32 -5.48
N CYS A 107 7.22 -2.63 -5.42
CA CYS A 107 8.23 -1.85 -4.69
C CYS A 107 9.57 -1.95 -5.40
N GLY A 108 10.44 -0.98 -5.17
CA GLY A 108 11.86 -1.11 -5.47
C GLY A 108 12.52 -2.02 -4.43
N GLY A 109 13.44 -2.88 -4.87
CA GLY A 109 14.22 -3.74 -3.99
C GLY A 109 15.57 -3.11 -3.62
N ILE A 110 15.95 -3.14 -2.35
CA ILE A 110 17.27 -2.68 -1.91
C ILE A 110 18.18 -3.88 -1.73
N GLU A 111 19.23 -3.95 -2.55
CA GLU A 111 20.23 -5.02 -2.47
C GLU A 111 20.97 -4.96 -1.11
N SER A 112 21.01 -6.08 -0.42
CA SER A 112 21.64 -6.23 0.89
C SER A 112 22.63 -7.41 0.86
N ALA A 113 23.71 -7.32 1.61
CA ALA A 113 24.68 -8.41 1.72
C ALA A 113 24.07 -9.65 2.40
N ASP A 114 23.11 -9.44 3.30
CA ASP A 114 22.53 -10.50 4.13
C ASP A 114 21.28 -11.15 3.52
N MET A 115 20.68 -10.52 2.53
CA MET A 115 19.45 -11.01 1.89
C MET A 115 19.55 -10.94 0.37
N ASN A 116 19.22 -12.02 -0.30
CA ASN A 116 19.09 -12.04 -1.74
C ASN A 116 17.79 -11.30 -2.13
N VAL A 117 17.85 -9.99 -2.30
CA VAL A 117 16.79 -9.16 -2.88
C VAL A 117 16.92 -9.20 -4.39
N ASP A 118 15.86 -9.59 -5.09
CA ASP A 118 15.90 -9.73 -6.55
C ASP A 118 14.52 -9.45 -7.16
N ILE A 119 14.51 -9.05 -8.42
CA ILE A 119 13.27 -8.75 -9.16
C ILE A 119 12.42 -10.02 -9.31
N GLY A 120 11.11 -9.84 -9.21
CA GLY A 120 10.14 -10.92 -9.24
C GLY A 120 9.96 -11.67 -7.92
N LYS A 121 10.71 -11.32 -6.87
CA LYS A 121 10.41 -11.76 -5.52
C LYS A 121 9.19 -11.03 -4.95
N ILE A 122 8.56 -11.66 -3.95
CA ILE A 122 7.42 -11.11 -3.22
C ILE A 122 7.93 -10.63 -1.87
N LEU A 123 7.85 -9.34 -1.61
CA LEU A 123 8.16 -8.75 -0.34
C LEU A 123 6.89 -8.61 0.50
N ILE A 124 6.88 -9.22 1.68
CA ILE A 124 5.85 -9.04 2.71
C ILE A 124 6.51 -8.30 3.87
N PRO A 125 6.12 -7.03 4.14
CA PRO A 125 6.82 -6.19 5.11
C PRO A 125 6.61 -6.65 6.56
N ASN A 126 7.69 -6.59 7.36
CA ASN A 126 7.60 -6.68 8.80
C ASN A 126 7.14 -5.35 9.41
N LEU A 127 7.62 -4.28 8.84
CA LEU A 127 7.33 -2.90 9.24
C LEU A 127 7.57 -1.96 8.04
N ALA A 128 7.15 -0.70 8.20
CA ALA A 128 7.45 0.38 7.26
C ALA A 128 7.89 1.64 8.02
N TYR A 129 8.95 2.27 7.54
CA TYR A 129 9.44 3.54 8.04
C TYR A 129 8.68 4.69 7.39
N CYS A 130 8.20 5.63 8.21
CA CYS A 130 7.33 6.74 7.81
C CYS A 130 8.17 7.97 7.38
N ASP A 131 8.85 7.88 6.24
CA ASP A 131 9.57 9.02 5.64
C ASP A 131 8.73 9.74 4.58
N ASP A 132 7.44 9.45 4.52
CA ASP A 132 6.44 10.18 3.75
C ASP A 132 5.99 11.46 4.48
N GLY A 133 5.48 12.44 3.74
CA GLY A 133 5.00 13.71 4.31
C GLY A 133 3.62 13.63 4.96
N THR A 134 2.90 12.53 4.84
CA THR A 134 1.52 12.36 5.31
C THR A 134 1.48 11.76 6.72
N SER A 135 2.26 10.71 6.96
CA SER A 135 2.30 10.00 8.24
C SER A 135 2.61 10.91 9.42
N PRO A 136 3.62 11.81 9.37
CA PRO A 136 3.90 12.74 10.48
C PRO A 136 2.73 13.67 10.82
N GLN A 137 1.92 14.04 9.83
CA GLN A 137 0.75 14.91 10.07
C GLN A 137 -0.34 14.14 10.85
N TYR A 138 -0.63 12.89 10.49
CA TYR A 138 -1.56 12.07 11.25
C TYR A 138 -1.05 11.77 12.66
N ILE A 139 0.24 11.55 12.83
CA ILE A 139 0.87 11.32 14.15
C ILE A 139 0.73 12.57 15.02
N ARG A 140 1.01 13.76 14.48
CA ARG A 140 0.87 15.03 15.21
C ARG A 140 -0.54 15.28 15.70
N GLU A 141 -1.54 14.99 14.86
CA GLU A 141 -2.96 15.20 15.21
C GLU A 141 -3.52 14.09 16.15
N ASN A 142 -2.74 13.02 16.39
CA ASN A 142 -3.13 11.89 17.24
C ASN A 142 -2.03 11.56 18.26
N PRO A 143 -1.85 12.35 19.34
CA PRO A 143 -0.77 12.17 20.31
C PRO A 143 -0.75 10.78 20.98
N SER A 144 -1.91 10.17 21.20
CA SER A 144 -2.00 8.80 21.73
C SER A 144 -1.36 7.77 20.82
N LEU A 145 -1.36 8.01 19.50
CA LEU A 145 -0.68 7.16 18.53
C LEU A 145 0.83 7.34 18.64
N SER A 146 1.32 8.58 18.70
CA SER A 146 2.77 8.88 18.78
C SER A 146 3.44 8.22 19.99
N ASN A 147 2.77 8.20 21.13
CA ASN A 147 3.29 7.59 22.37
C ASN A 147 3.46 6.06 22.29
N ASN A 148 2.83 5.43 21.29
CA ASN A 148 2.82 3.98 21.09
C ASN A 148 3.51 3.54 19.79
N LEU A 149 4.22 4.45 19.12
CA LEU A 149 5.01 4.14 17.93
C LEU A 149 6.49 4.08 18.27
N GLU A 150 7.16 3.08 17.72
CA GLU A 150 8.61 3.07 17.68
C GLU A 150 9.12 4.13 16.71
N ALA A 151 10.32 4.64 16.95
CA ALA A 151 10.96 5.61 16.07
C ALA A 151 12.48 5.43 16.09
N ILE A 152 13.11 5.87 15.01
CA ILE A 152 14.57 5.91 14.90
C ILE A 152 15.04 7.33 14.58
N THR A 153 16.30 7.62 14.84
CA THR A 153 16.96 8.79 14.28
C THR A 153 17.07 8.62 12.77
N ASN A 154 16.78 9.68 12.02
CA ASN A 154 16.86 9.65 10.57
C ASN A 154 18.28 9.24 10.11
N PRO A 155 18.45 8.11 9.40
CA PRO A 155 19.76 7.62 8.96
C PRO A 155 20.47 8.59 8.00
N PHE A 156 19.72 9.42 7.30
CA PHE A 156 20.25 10.40 6.35
C PHE A 156 21.03 11.53 7.01
N SER A 157 20.85 11.74 8.32
CA SER A 157 21.62 12.73 9.08
C SER A 157 23.14 12.52 9.03
N LYS A 158 23.59 11.30 8.71
CA LYS A 158 25.01 10.94 8.54
C LYS A 158 25.59 11.29 7.17
N PHE A 159 24.75 11.63 6.20
CA PHE A 159 25.15 11.95 4.83
C PHE A 159 25.02 13.44 4.59
N GLN A 160 26.13 14.12 4.32
CA GLN A 160 26.17 15.60 4.16
C GLN A 160 25.16 16.15 3.14
N ASN A 161 24.91 15.39 2.09
CA ASN A 161 23.99 15.78 1.02
C ASN A 161 22.52 15.52 1.33
N LEU A 162 22.18 14.85 2.45
CA LEU A 162 20.85 14.39 2.80
C LEU A 162 20.38 14.89 4.18
N GLN A 163 20.99 15.97 4.70
CA GLN A 163 20.74 16.45 6.08
C GLN A 163 19.40 17.16 6.28
N THR A 164 18.64 17.40 5.21
CA THR A 164 17.31 18.03 5.29
C THR A 164 16.24 16.97 5.46
N GLY A 165 15.21 17.26 6.26
CA GLY A 165 14.07 16.37 6.49
C GLY A 165 13.77 16.15 7.97
N ASN A 166 12.91 15.18 8.25
CA ASN A 166 12.54 14.82 9.62
C ASN A 166 13.73 14.21 10.36
N GLN A 167 14.04 14.71 11.56
CA GLN A 167 15.10 14.13 12.40
C GLN A 167 14.69 12.75 12.98
N THR A 168 13.40 12.54 13.15
CA THR A 168 12.84 11.31 13.72
C THR A 168 11.94 10.65 12.70
N ILE A 169 12.18 9.38 12.43
CA ILE A 169 11.36 8.55 11.53
C ILE A 169 10.59 7.55 12.39
N PHE A 170 9.27 7.63 12.33
CA PHE A 170 8.38 6.69 13.01
C PHE A 170 8.26 5.38 12.24
N ILE A 171 7.88 4.33 12.97
CA ILE A 171 7.71 2.98 12.42
C ILE A 171 6.26 2.56 12.55
N SER A 172 5.68 2.13 11.45
CA SER A 172 4.36 1.53 11.40
C SER A 172 4.43 0.03 11.07
N ARG A 173 3.45 -0.75 11.52
CA ARG A 173 3.46 -2.21 11.36
C ARG A 173 2.14 -2.71 10.80
N PRO A 174 2.16 -3.74 9.91
CA PRO A 174 0.95 -4.41 9.45
C PRO A 174 0.26 -5.15 10.60
N ASN A 175 -1.00 -5.50 10.41
CA ASN A 175 -1.69 -6.43 11.31
C ASN A 175 -0.97 -7.78 11.31
N SER A 176 -0.57 -8.27 12.48
CA SER A 176 0.26 -9.47 12.63
C SER A 176 -0.41 -10.73 12.06
N ASN A 177 -1.68 -10.95 12.37
CA ASN A 177 -2.41 -12.14 11.90
C ASN A 177 -2.59 -12.13 10.39
N LEU A 178 -2.93 -10.97 9.81
CA LEU A 178 -3.07 -10.82 8.36
C LEU A 178 -1.73 -11.03 7.64
N LYS A 179 -0.64 -10.46 8.18
CA LYS A 179 0.72 -10.67 7.66
C LYS A 179 1.08 -12.16 7.70
N GLU A 180 0.84 -12.83 8.82
CA GLU A 180 1.20 -14.24 8.98
C GLU A 180 0.47 -15.15 7.98
N ILE A 181 -0.80 -14.91 7.71
CA ILE A 181 -1.56 -15.63 6.69
C ILE A 181 -0.90 -15.47 5.30
N LEU A 182 -0.52 -14.25 4.92
CA LEU A 182 0.17 -13.97 3.64
C LEU A 182 1.53 -14.68 3.58
N VAL A 183 2.30 -14.64 4.66
CA VAL A 183 3.61 -15.29 4.78
C VAL A 183 3.47 -16.81 4.65
N ASN A 184 2.54 -17.43 5.36
CA ASN A 184 2.33 -18.87 5.34
C ASN A 184 1.88 -19.33 3.94
N SER A 185 1.00 -18.58 3.29
CA SER A 185 0.59 -18.86 1.92
C SER A 185 1.77 -18.75 0.95
N SER A 186 2.62 -17.72 1.09
CA SER A 186 3.79 -17.53 0.24
C SER A 186 4.82 -18.63 0.43
N ARG A 187 5.11 -19.02 1.69
CA ARG A 187 6.02 -20.13 2.01
C ARG A 187 5.55 -21.44 1.40
N LYS A 188 4.25 -21.71 1.46
CA LYS A 188 3.64 -22.94 0.89
C LYS A 188 3.73 -22.97 -0.64
N LEU A 189 3.48 -21.85 -1.30
CA LEU A 189 3.39 -21.81 -2.76
C LEU A 189 4.74 -21.63 -3.44
N MET A 190 5.61 -20.79 -2.89
CA MET A 190 6.88 -20.41 -3.54
C MET A 190 7.92 -19.90 -2.52
N PRO A 191 8.46 -20.79 -1.68
CA PRO A 191 9.36 -20.44 -0.57
C PRO A 191 10.59 -19.64 -1.05
N ASN A 192 11.15 -19.98 -2.21
CA ASN A 192 12.34 -19.32 -2.77
C ASN A 192 12.08 -17.93 -3.37
N LYS A 193 10.82 -17.51 -3.44
CA LYS A 193 10.42 -16.19 -3.96
C LYS A 193 9.90 -15.26 -2.87
N LEU A 194 9.78 -15.72 -1.64
CA LEU A 194 9.38 -14.90 -0.50
C LEU A 194 10.58 -14.13 0.05
N LEU A 195 10.38 -12.85 0.27
CA LEU A 195 11.24 -11.95 0.99
C LEU A 195 10.46 -11.38 2.19
N LEU A 196 10.98 -11.56 3.39
CA LEU A 196 10.50 -10.90 4.59
C LEU A 196 11.49 -9.80 4.92
N GLY A 197 11.03 -8.56 4.96
CA GLY A 197 11.94 -7.45 5.15
C GLY A 197 11.24 -6.20 5.61
N ASP A 198 12.01 -5.15 5.81
CA ASP A 198 11.55 -3.85 6.24
C ASP A 198 11.46 -2.92 5.03
N LEU A 199 10.43 -2.07 5.02
CA LEU A 199 10.18 -1.10 3.97
C LEU A 199 10.55 0.31 4.40
N TRP A 200 11.03 1.07 3.45
CA TRP A 200 11.11 2.52 3.54
C TRP A 200 10.03 3.14 2.65
N THR A 201 9.14 3.93 3.23
CA THR A 201 8.10 4.63 2.46
C THR A 201 8.49 6.09 2.28
N THR A 202 8.57 6.54 1.02
CA THR A 202 8.91 7.91 0.64
C THR A 202 7.91 8.49 -0.37
N ASP A 203 7.79 9.82 -0.44
CA ASP A 203 6.96 10.50 -1.44
C ASP A 203 7.71 10.87 -2.73
N ALA A 204 9.05 10.70 -2.73
CA ALA A 204 9.90 11.28 -3.75
C ALA A 204 10.72 10.24 -4.53
N LEU A 205 10.02 9.39 -5.31
CA LEU A 205 10.62 8.38 -6.19
C LEU A 205 11.83 8.91 -6.97
N PHE A 206 11.75 10.09 -7.55
CA PHE A 206 12.82 10.67 -8.38
C PHE A 206 14.00 11.24 -7.58
N CYS A 207 13.98 11.13 -6.25
CA CYS A 207 15.06 11.55 -5.35
C CYS A 207 15.86 10.37 -4.78
N GLU A 208 15.69 9.16 -5.29
CA GLU A 208 16.40 7.95 -4.86
C GLU A 208 17.86 7.95 -5.36
N SER A 209 18.67 8.85 -4.78
CA SER A 209 20.10 8.97 -5.11
C SER A 209 20.90 7.78 -4.57
N LEU A 210 22.12 7.57 -5.07
CA LEU A 210 23.01 6.53 -4.56
C LEU A 210 23.31 6.69 -3.06
N ASP A 211 23.42 7.92 -2.56
CA ASP A 211 23.63 8.15 -1.12
C ASP A 211 22.37 7.80 -0.31
N PHE A 212 21.18 8.08 -0.86
CA PHE A 212 19.93 7.64 -0.27
C PHE A 212 19.86 6.11 -0.19
N ILE A 213 20.18 5.40 -1.28
CA ILE A 213 20.21 3.93 -1.27
C ILE A 213 21.23 3.37 -0.29
N ARG A 214 22.45 3.93 -0.23
CA ARG A 214 23.48 3.54 0.73
C ARG A 214 23.03 3.75 2.19
N ALA A 215 22.32 4.84 2.46
CA ALA A 215 21.78 5.09 3.80
C ALA A 215 20.76 4.00 4.19
N LEU A 216 19.86 3.59 3.28
CA LEU A 216 18.91 2.52 3.53
C LEU A 216 19.60 1.16 3.70
N GLN A 217 20.62 0.87 2.90
CA GLN A 217 21.46 -0.33 3.07
C GLN A 217 22.13 -0.38 4.44
N SER A 218 22.59 0.77 4.96
CA SER A 218 23.27 0.85 6.26
C SER A 218 22.40 0.50 7.47
N ILE A 219 21.06 0.55 7.30
CA ILE A 219 20.07 0.16 8.31
C ILE A 219 19.26 -1.08 7.89
N ASN A 220 19.78 -1.81 6.89
CA ASN A 220 19.23 -3.09 6.43
C ASN A 220 17.78 -3.03 5.98
N ILE A 221 17.43 -2.06 5.13
CA ILE A 221 16.12 -1.98 4.45
C ILE A 221 16.14 -2.90 3.22
N GLN A 222 15.03 -3.60 2.95
CA GLN A 222 14.90 -4.50 1.81
C GLN A 222 14.05 -3.96 0.68
N GLY A 223 13.26 -2.92 0.92
CA GLY A 223 12.45 -2.35 -0.15
C GLY A 223 12.03 -0.92 0.09
N ILE A 224 11.70 -0.24 -1.01
CA ILE A 224 11.17 1.13 -1.03
C ILE A 224 9.79 1.10 -1.66
N ASP A 225 8.84 1.83 -1.06
CA ASP A 225 7.53 2.07 -1.63
C ASP A 225 7.04 3.49 -1.33
N MET A 226 5.79 3.78 -1.68
CA MET A 226 5.21 5.11 -1.48
C MET A 226 3.93 5.11 -0.63
N GLU A 227 3.50 3.98 -0.03
CA GLU A 227 2.18 3.91 0.63
C GLU A 227 2.10 3.03 1.88
N SER A 228 3.00 2.07 2.08
CA SER A 228 2.80 1.06 3.14
C SER A 228 2.87 1.63 4.55
N SER A 229 3.67 2.67 4.79
CA SER A 229 3.76 3.34 6.09
C SER A 229 2.40 3.88 6.52
N ILE A 230 1.79 4.70 5.68
CA ILE A 230 0.49 5.33 5.98
C ILE A 230 -0.65 4.31 6.03
N LEU A 231 -0.59 3.25 5.20
CA LEU A 231 -1.55 2.14 5.27
C LEU A 231 -1.55 1.48 6.64
N PHE A 232 -0.37 1.14 7.16
CA PHE A 232 -0.26 0.47 8.46
C PHE A 232 -0.59 1.41 9.61
N LEU A 233 -0.16 2.67 9.52
CA LEU A 233 -0.43 3.70 10.50
C LEU A 233 -1.94 3.92 10.69
N LEU A 234 -2.66 4.15 9.57
CA LEU A 234 -4.09 4.36 9.60
C LEU A 234 -4.88 3.08 9.91
N GLY A 235 -4.34 1.92 9.52
CA GLY A 235 -4.86 0.63 9.95
C GLY A 235 -4.89 0.52 11.48
N LYS A 236 -3.79 0.86 12.14
CA LYS A 236 -3.71 0.90 13.62
C LYS A 236 -4.65 1.95 14.21
N LEU A 237 -4.66 3.17 13.64
CA LEU A 237 -5.49 4.27 14.14
C LEU A 237 -6.98 3.97 14.08
N TYR A 238 -7.46 3.32 13.02
CA TYR A 238 -8.89 3.06 12.78
C TYR A 238 -9.31 1.62 13.06
N ASN A 239 -8.43 0.82 13.68
CA ASN A 239 -8.70 -0.59 13.98
C ASN A 239 -9.09 -1.41 12.73
N LEU A 240 -8.45 -1.11 11.60
CA LEU A 240 -8.56 -1.88 10.36
C LEU A 240 -7.40 -2.86 10.27
N LYS A 241 -7.65 -4.07 9.81
CA LYS A 241 -6.57 -5.04 9.56
C LYS A 241 -5.92 -4.72 8.23
N THR A 242 -4.66 -4.29 8.25
CA THR A 242 -3.92 -3.87 7.04
C THR A 242 -2.64 -4.68 6.87
N ALA A 243 -2.30 -5.00 5.64
CA ALA A 243 -1.02 -5.59 5.26
C ALA A 243 -0.68 -5.25 3.81
N SER A 244 0.60 -5.40 3.44
CA SER A 244 1.07 -5.28 2.06
C SER A 244 1.67 -6.60 1.58
N ILE A 245 1.48 -6.89 0.31
CA ILE A 245 2.17 -7.93 -0.45
C ILE A 245 2.65 -7.28 -1.75
N LEU A 246 3.96 -7.17 -1.91
CA LEU A 246 4.59 -6.35 -2.93
C LEU A 246 5.46 -7.20 -3.85
N SER A 247 5.40 -6.93 -5.14
CA SER A 247 6.37 -7.47 -6.09
C SER A 247 7.56 -6.55 -6.18
N VAL A 248 8.77 -7.07 -6.04
CA VAL A 248 9.99 -6.33 -6.37
C VAL A 248 10.05 -6.19 -7.89
N THR A 249 10.03 -4.97 -8.41
CA THR A 249 9.96 -4.68 -9.84
C THR A 249 11.23 -4.10 -10.43
N ASP A 250 12.05 -3.49 -9.60
CA ASP A 250 13.32 -2.85 -9.95
C ASP A 250 14.27 -2.85 -8.76
N LEU A 251 15.51 -2.47 -8.99
CA LEU A 251 16.57 -2.41 -7.99
C LEU A 251 17.21 -1.02 -8.02
N PRO A 252 16.71 -0.05 -7.23
CA PRO A 252 17.28 1.28 -7.17
C PRO A 252 18.78 1.26 -6.87
N GLY A 253 19.55 2.01 -7.65
CA GLY A 253 21.02 2.03 -7.58
C GLY A 253 21.74 0.91 -8.33
N ASN A 254 21.03 -0.06 -8.90
CA ASN A 254 21.61 -1.10 -9.76
C ASN A 254 21.82 -0.58 -11.18
N LEU A 255 23.01 -0.79 -11.75
CA LEU A 255 23.34 -0.26 -13.09
C LEU A 255 22.44 -0.78 -14.21
N LYS A 256 21.83 -1.94 -14.02
CA LYS A 256 21.07 -2.62 -15.08
C LYS A 256 19.56 -2.52 -14.91
N TYR A 257 19.07 -2.56 -13.69
CA TYR A 257 17.64 -2.69 -13.39
C TYR A 257 17.08 -1.61 -12.47
N ASP A 258 17.72 -0.45 -12.43
CA ASP A 258 17.19 0.77 -11.78
C ASP A 258 16.11 1.39 -12.68
N LEU A 259 14.92 1.56 -12.17
CA LEU A 259 13.78 2.11 -12.91
C LEU A 259 14.07 3.53 -13.47
N LEU A 260 14.85 4.33 -12.75
CA LEU A 260 15.10 5.73 -13.11
C LEU A 260 16.29 5.91 -14.05
N HIS A 261 17.26 4.99 -14.02
CA HIS A 261 18.55 5.18 -14.68
C HIS A 261 18.84 4.12 -15.75
N SER A 262 18.04 3.06 -15.87
CA SER A 262 18.19 2.02 -16.86
C SER A 262 17.06 2.02 -17.88
N LYS A 263 17.38 1.60 -19.12
CA LYS A 263 16.40 1.32 -20.17
C LYS A 263 15.92 -0.14 -20.16
N GLU A 264 16.57 -0.99 -19.38
CA GLU A 264 16.26 -2.42 -19.35
C GLU A 264 15.14 -2.70 -18.35
N ILE A 265 14.20 -3.52 -18.78
CA ILE A 265 13.13 -4.07 -17.95
C ILE A 265 13.44 -5.54 -17.70
N HIS A 266 13.46 -5.93 -16.43
CA HIS A 266 13.73 -7.31 -16.07
C HIS A 266 12.58 -8.24 -16.51
N PRO A 267 12.86 -9.38 -17.19
CA PRO A 267 11.81 -10.26 -17.69
C PRO A 267 10.92 -10.88 -16.59
N ASP A 268 11.41 -10.97 -15.36
CA ASP A 268 10.65 -11.53 -14.23
C ASP A 268 9.76 -10.51 -13.48
N MET A 269 9.78 -9.24 -13.89
CA MET A 269 8.99 -8.16 -13.26
C MET A 269 7.49 -8.46 -13.23
N GLU A 270 6.91 -8.80 -14.38
CA GLU A 270 5.47 -9.12 -14.46
C GLU A 270 5.12 -10.41 -13.75
N ASN A 271 6.00 -11.42 -13.79
CA ASN A 271 5.82 -12.68 -13.08
C ASN A 271 5.76 -12.47 -11.57
N GLY A 272 6.51 -11.50 -11.04
CA GLY A 272 6.45 -11.14 -9.62
C GLY A 272 5.05 -10.68 -9.20
N ILE A 273 4.42 -9.82 -10.01
CA ILE A 273 3.03 -9.37 -9.78
C ILE A 273 2.07 -10.56 -9.81
N ASP A 274 2.21 -11.46 -10.78
CA ASP A 274 1.35 -12.64 -10.90
C ASP A 274 1.54 -13.61 -9.71
N ARG A 275 2.76 -13.73 -9.19
CA ARG A 275 3.06 -14.48 -7.95
C ARG A 275 2.38 -13.85 -6.74
N ALA A 276 2.46 -12.53 -6.56
CA ALA A 276 1.80 -11.81 -5.47
C ALA A 276 0.28 -12.01 -5.52
N ILE A 277 -0.33 -11.91 -6.71
CA ILE A 277 -1.76 -12.19 -6.91
C ILE A 277 -2.09 -13.64 -6.53
N LYS A 278 -1.27 -14.61 -6.93
CA LYS A 278 -1.48 -16.03 -6.60
C LYS A 278 -1.43 -16.27 -5.09
N VAL A 279 -0.50 -15.65 -4.38
CA VAL A 279 -0.41 -15.72 -2.91
C VAL A 279 -1.66 -15.12 -2.28
N LEU A 280 -2.08 -13.92 -2.70
CA LEU A 280 -3.29 -13.29 -2.18
C LEU A 280 -4.52 -14.18 -2.37
N ILE A 281 -4.74 -14.71 -3.58
CA ILE A 281 -5.87 -15.58 -3.90
C ILE A 281 -5.91 -16.81 -2.98
N ASN A 282 -4.75 -17.43 -2.76
CA ASN A 282 -4.63 -18.61 -1.88
C ASN A 282 -4.83 -18.27 -0.40
N SER A 283 -4.58 -17.01 -0.02
CA SER A 283 -4.72 -16.53 1.36
C SER A 283 -6.17 -16.14 1.71
N LEU A 284 -7.02 -15.83 0.73
CA LEU A 284 -8.36 -15.28 0.96
C LEU A 284 -9.25 -16.13 1.87
N PRO A 285 -9.26 -17.48 1.81
CA PRO A 285 -10.08 -18.30 2.71
C PRO A 285 -9.71 -18.09 4.19
N GLU A 286 -8.42 -18.01 4.51
CA GLU A 286 -7.96 -17.75 5.88
C GLU A 286 -8.17 -16.28 6.28
N ILE A 287 -7.97 -15.34 5.34
CA ILE A 287 -8.25 -13.93 5.57
C ILE A 287 -9.72 -13.70 5.91
N LYS A 288 -10.64 -14.40 5.24
CA LYS A 288 -12.08 -14.28 5.53
C LYS A 288 -12.43 -14.67 6.97
N LYS A 289 -11.68 -15.57 7.60
CA LYS A 289 -11.89 -15.95 9.01
C LYS A 289 -11.52 -14.85 10.02
N LEU A 290 -10.81 -13.81 9.58
CA LEU A 290 -10.46 -12.69 10.45
C LEU A 290 -11.60 -11.66 10.62
N ILE A 291 -12.70 -11.78 9.86
CA ILE A 291 -13.87 -10.91 9.90
C ILE A 291 -14.87 -11.43 10.92
#